data_1bc8da3364cfee8adc2ed997388f558e
#
_entry.id   1bc8da3364cfee8adc2ed997388f558e
#
_cell.length_a   1.000
_cell.length_b   1.000
_cell.length_c   1.000
_cell.angle_alpha   90.00
_cell.angle_beta   90.00
_cell.angle_gamma   90.00
#
_symmetry.space_group_name_H-M   'P 1'
#
loop_
_entity.id
_entity.type
_entity.pdbx_description
1 polymer ?
#
loop_
_entity_poly.entity_id
_entity_poly.type
_entity_poly.pdbx_seq_one_letter_code
_entity_poly.pdbx_strand_id
1 'polypeptide(L)'
;MWPMIAGIGPLLGEGDHLGEFFTLDSHSTWKYGDGVAAEIEDGKEDPYPAVAGAAYKLIGTPNVAVLIDRRTGSSGEAVAIAFRGRPKTRFFGEHTQGISTANDIIKLSDGASMALTIGVDADRTGRQYLEGFDPDEEIHSGDQILPDDQDPVLRGALQWLSRATIR
;
A
#
# COMPACT_ATOMS: atom_id res chain seq x y z
N MET A 1 5.20 -5.23 -5.48
CA MET A 1 4.54 -4.89 -4.19
C MET A 1 4.53 -6.04 -3.19
N TRP A 2 4.35 -7.30 -3.57
CA TRP A 2 4.11 -8.43 -2.67
C TRP A 2 5.17 -8.63 -1.57
N PRO A 3 6.49 -8.57 -1.82
CA PRO A 3 7.48 -8.64 -0.74
C PRO A 3 7.37 -7.49 0.27
N MET A 4 6.90 -6.31 -0.19
CA MET A 4 6.67 -5.16 0.69
C MET A 4 5.46 -5.42 1.59
N ILE A 5 4.34 -5.92 1.04
CA ILE A 5 3.15 -6.31 1.82
C ILE A 5 3.51 -7.39 2.82
N ALA A 6 4.27 -8.42 2.43
CA ALA A 6 4.72 -9.46 3.36
C ALA A 6 5.57 -8.88 4.52
N GLY A 7 6.48 -7.94 4.22
CA GLY A 7 7.35 -7.32 5.23
C GLY A 7 6.61 -6.43 6.23
N ILE A 8 5.62 -5.66 5.78
CA ILE A 8 4.81 -4.77 6.63
C ILE A 8 3.51 -5.42 7.13
N GLY A 9 3.23 -6.64 6.70
CA GLY A 9 2.00 -7.36 6.99
C GLY A 9 1.57 -7.37 8.45
N PRO A 10 2.49 -7.52 9.44
CA PRO A 10 2.13 -7.39 10.85
C PRO A 10 1.44 -6.08 11.20
N LEU A 11 1.79 -4.96 10.55
CA LEU A 11 1.12 -3.67 10.72
C LEU A 11 -0.21 -3.58 9.97
N LEU A 12 -0.33 -4.21 8.80
CA LEU A 12 -1.57 -4.27 8.03
C LEU A 12 -2.67 -5.08 8.74
N GLY A 13 -2.26 -6.11 9.48
CA GLY A 13 -3.14 -7.13 10.06
C GLY A 13 -3.37 -8.29 9.10
N GLU A 14 -3.64 -9.48 9.64
CA GLU A 14 -3.97 -10.67 8.85
C GLU A 14 -5.38 -10.55 8.26
N GLY A 15 -5.57 -11.01 7.03
CA GLY A 15 -6.86 -11.03 6.36
C GLY A 15 -6.75 -11.28 4.86
N ASP A 16 -7.88 -11.61 4.27
CA ASP A 16 -8.01 -11.99 2.85
C ASP A 16 -8.45 -10.82 1.96
N HIS A 17 -8.55 -9.60 2.52
CA HIS A 17 -9.02 -8.43 1.82
C HIS A 17 -8.30 -7.17 2.30
N LEU A 18 -7.02 -7.04 1.93
CA LEU A 18 -6.21 -5.84 2.23
C LEU A 18 -6.32 -4.77 1.14
N GLY A 19 -6.70 -5.16 -0.05
CA GLY A 19 -6.92 -4.37 -1.23
C GLY A 19 -7.33 -5.27 -2.38
N GLU A 20 -7.49 -4.70 -3.56
CA GLU A 20 -7.97 -5.41 -4.74
C GLU A 20 -7.30 -4.89 -6.01
N PHE A 21 -7.23 -5.76 -7.03
CA PHE A 21 -7.07 -5.34 -8.43
C PHE A 21 -8.40 -5.49 -9.14
N PHE A 22 -8.86 -4.44 -9.78
CA PHE A 22 -9.99 -4.46 -10.70
C PHE A 22 -9.48 -4.44 -12.12
N THR A 23 -9.79 -5.49 -12.90
CA THR A 23 -9.57 -5.55 -14.35
C THR A 23 -10.90 -5.38 -15.08
N LEU A 24 -10.90 -5.45 -16.41
CA LEU A 24 -12.12 -5.36 -17.20
C LEU A 24 -13.07 -6.55 -16.96
N ASP A 25 -12.53 -7.73 -16.72
CA ASP A 25 -13.26 -9.00 -16.71
C ASP A 25 -13.23 -9.72 -15.35
N SER A 26 -12.35 -9.32 -14.44
CA SER A 26 -12.18 -9.96 -13.14
C SER A 26 -11.77 -8.97 -12.05
N HIS A 27 -11.81 -9.44 -10.81
CA HIS A 27 -11.14 -8.78 -9.69
C HIS A 27 -10.45 -9.82 -8.83
N SER A 28 -9.32 -9.42 -8.24
CA SER A 28 -8.60 -10.23 -7.27
C SER A 28 -8.40 -9.47 -5.97
N THR A 29 -8.30 -10.17 -4.85
CA THR A 29 -8.07 -9.58 -3.54
C THR A 29 -6.66 -9.83 -3.05
N TRP A 30 -6.15 -8.93 -2.21
CA TRP A 30 -4.82 -9.05 -1.60
C TRP A 30 -4.94 -9.59 -0.20
N LYS A 31 -4.19 -10.64 0.06
CA LYS A 31 -4.15 -11.34 1.34
C LYS A 31 -2.81 -11.16 2.03
N TYR A 32 -2.84 -11.17 3.36
CA TYR A 32 -1.66 -11.39 4.19
C TYR A 32 -2.01 -12.32 5.36
N GLY A 33 -1.15 -13.30 5.61
CA GLY A 33 -1.23 -14.18 6.77
C GLY A 33 0.09 -14.91 7.02
N ASP A 34 0.47 -15.04 8.27
CA ASP A 34 1.70 -15.74 8.72
C ASP A 34 2.98 -15.39 7.93
N GLY A 35 3.15 -14.11 7.57
CA GLY A 35 4.32 -13.62 6.84
C GLY A 35 4.27 -13.83 5.33
N VAL A 36 3.17 -14.33 4.80
CA VAL A 36 2.95 -14.54 3.37
C VAL A 36 1.95 -13.53 2.84
N ALA A 37 2.30 -12.87 1.73
CA ALA A 37 1.33 -12.12 0.94
C ALA A 37 0.87 -12.99 -0.23
N ALA A 38 -0.40 -12.90 -0.60
CA ALA A 38 -0.98 -13.66 -1.69
C ALA A 38 -2.03 -12.84 -2.44
N GLU A 39 -2.29 -13.23 -3.67
CA GLU A 39 -3.43 -12.80 -4.47
C GLU A 39 -4.47 -13.91 -4.49
N ILE A 40 -5.74 -13.54 -4.38
CA ILE A 40 -6.87 -14.46 -4.48
C ILE A 40 -7.72 -14.05 -5.66
N GLU A 41 -7.82 -14.89 -6.67
CA GLU A 41 -8.68 -14.72 -7.83
C GLU A 41 -9.54 -15.98 -8.02
N ASP A 42 -10.84 -15.84 -8.19
CA ASP A 42 -11.80 -16.95 -8.34
C ASP A 42 -11.68 -18.04 -7.26
N GLY A 43 -11.35 -17.62 -6.04
CA GLY A 43 -11.14 -18.54 -4.90
C GLY A 43 -9.83 -19.33 -4.93
N LYS A 44 -8.98 -19.09 -5.92
CA LYS A 44 -7.63 -19.65 -5.99
C LYS A 44 -6.63 -18.67 -5.38
N GLU A 45 -5.82 -19.17 -4.47
CA GLU A 45 -4.75 -18.40 -3.83
C GLU A 45 -3.42 -18.62 -4.56
N ASP A 46 -2.80 -17.53 -5.02
CA ASP A 46 -1.45 -17.52 -5.56
C ASP A 46 -0.50 -16.83 -4.56
N PRO A 47 0.26 -17.61 -3.76
CA PRO A 47 1.16 -17.04 -2.74
C PRO A 47 2.43 -16.49 -3.38
N TYR A 48 2.90 -15.38 -2.83
CA TYR A 48 4.17 -14.73 -3.18
C TYR A 48 5.25 -15.02 -2.13
N PRO A 49 6.52 -14.69 -2.41
CA PRO A 49 7.60 -14.94 -1.46
C PRO A 49 7.30 -14.39 -0.06
N ALA A 50 7.41 -15.27 0.92
CA ALA A 50 7.22 -14.96 2.32
C ALA A 50 8.46 -14.24 2.91
N VAL A 51 8.29 -13.66 4.08
CA VAL A 51 9.45 -13.22 4.90
C VAL A 51 10.27 -14.43 5.35
N ALA A 52 11.58 -14.26 5.48
CA ALA A 52 12.44 -15.32 5.97
C ALA A 52 12.19 -15.55 7.48
N GLY A 53 11.97 -16.79 7.87
CA GLY A 53 11.72 -17.20 9.26
C GLY A 53 10.27 -17.01 9.71
N ALA A 54 10.06 -16.98 11.02
CA ALA A 54 8.74 -16.80 11.60
C ALA A 54 8.26 -15.35 11.44
N ALA A 55 7.01 -15.17 11.03
CA ALA A 55 6.41 -13.86 10.94
C ALA A 55 6.33 -13.17 12.31
N TYR A 56 6.68 -11.89 12.36
CA TYR A 56 6.49 -11.10 13.57
C TYR A 56 5.00 -10.88 13.82
N LYS A 57 4.55 -11.13 15.05
CA LYS A 57 3.15 -10.91 15.44
C LYS A 57 3.05 -9.73 16.40
N LEU A 58 2.26 -8.74 16.01
CA LEU A 58 1.96 -7.60 16.87
C LEU A 58 0.88 -7.95 17.89
N ILE A 59 1.02 -7.39 19.08
CA ILE A 59 -0.04 -7.47 20.12
C ILE A 59 -1.01 -6.30 19.90
N GLY A 60 -2.24 -6.62 19.50
CA GLY A 60 -3.29 -5.63 19.26
C GLY A 60 -3.12 -4.88 17.92
N THR A 61 -3.89 -3.80 17.76
CA THR A 61 -3.90 -2.95 16.57
C THR A 61 -3.29 -1.60 16.91
N PRO A 62 -2.00 -1.36 16.61
CA PRO A 62 -1.36 -0.07 16.90
C PRO A 62 -1.90 1.04 15.99
N ASN A 63 -1.69 2.30 16.42
CA ASN A 63 -1.84 3.43 15.51
C ASN A 63 -0.73 3.40 14.47
N VAL A 64 -1.08 3.70 13.22
CA VAL A 64 -0.13 3.74 12.09
C VAL A 64 -0.25 5.07 11.38
N ALA A 65 0.87 5.78 11.25
CA ALA A 65 1.00 6.93 10.38
C ALA A 65 1.66 6.48 9.08
N VAL A 66 1.00 6.71 7.94
CA VAL A 66 1.53 6.41 6.61
C VAL A 66 1.95 7.74 5.98
N LEU A 67 3.21 7.83 5.58
CA LEU A 67 3.76 9.02 4.94
C LEU A 67 3.79 8.79 3.44
N ILE A 68 3.21 9.72 2.68
CA ILE A 68 3.10 9.67 1.22
C ILE A 68 3.50 11.01 0.62
N ASP A 69 4.03 10.96 -0.59
CA ASP A 69 4.33 12.14 -1.38
C ASP A 69 4.17 11.87 -2.89
N ARG A 70 4.38 12.89 -3.73
CA ARG A 70 4.31 12.78 -5.19
C ARG A 70 5.29 11.78 -5.82
N ARG A 71 6.24 11.21 -5.06
CA ARG A 71 7.16 10.13 -5.48
C ARG A 71 6.65 8.76 -5.05
N THR A 72 5.62 8.72 -4.20
CA THR A 72 4.94 7.47 -3.86
C THR A 72 4.13 7.03 -5.07
N GLY A 73 4.59 6.00 -5.78
CA GLY A 73 3.98 5.54 -7.03
C GLY A 73 3.96 4.03 -7.17
N SER A 74 3.08 3.51 -8.03
CA SER A 74 2.99 2.10 -8.40
C SER A 74 2.93 1.17 -7.17
N SER A 75 3.85 0.24 -7.02
CA SER A 75 3.92 -0.65 -5.85
C SER A 75 3.94 0.09 -4.50
N GLY A 76 4.47 1.32 -4.45
CA GLY A 76 4.40 2.17 -3.26
C GLY A 76 2.98 2.63 -2.96
N GLU A 77 2.21 2.99 -4.00
CA GLU A 77 0.79 3.32 -3.85
C GLU A 77 -0.02 2.11 -3.42
N ALA A 78 0.19 0.94 -4.05
CA ALA A 78 -0.49 -0.30 -3.67
C ALA A 78 -0.26 -0.64 -2.19
N VAL A 79 0.98 -0.49 -1.70
CA VAL A 79 1.31 -0.69 -0.27
C VAL A 79 0.58 0.33 0.61
N ALA A 80 0.54 1.59 0.22
CA ALA A 80 -0.18 2.63 0.96
C ALA A 80 -1.70 2.39 0.91
N ILE A 81 -2.25 2.00 -0.24
CA ILE A 81 -3.66 1.63 -0.43
C ILE A 81 -4.06 0.47 0.52
N ALA A 82 -3.19 -0.52 0.73
CA ALA A 82 -3.45 -1.61 1.67
C ALA A 82 -3.70 -1.14 3.12
N PHE A 83 -3.23 0.06 3.48
CA PHE A 83 -3.54 0.71 4.76
C PHE A 83 -4.85 1.49 4.76
N ARG A 84 -5.44 1.82 3.60
CA ARG A 84 -6.73 2.51 3.53
C ARG A 84 -7.83 1.61 4.11
N GLY A 85 -8.72 2.21 4.89
CA GLY A 85 -9.77 1.47 5.61
C GLY A 85 -9.29 0.66 6.83
N ARG A 86 -7.98 0.60 7.12
CA ARG A 86 -7.46 -0.01 8.33
C ARG A 86 -7.76 0.89 9.54
N PRO A 87 -8.32 0.35 10.65
CA PRO A 87 -8.54 1.13 11.87
C PRO A 87 -7.24 1.74 12.41
N LYS A 88 -7.34 2.91 13.05
CA LYS A 88 -6.21 3.61 13.69
C LYS A 88 -5.06 3.93 12.72
N THR A 89 -5.40 4.21 11.46
CA THR A 89 -4.44 4.61 10.43
C THR A 89 -4.74 6.03 9.98
N ARG A 90 -3.70 6.82 9.74
CA ARG A 90 -3.79 8.17 9.19
C ARG A 90 -2.64 8.44 8.23
N PHE A 91 -2.94 9.15 7.14
CA PHE A 91 -2.01 9.48 6.07
C PHE A 91 -1.56 10.93 6.17
N PHE A 92 -0.25 11.16 5.98
CA PHE A 92 0.38 12.48 6.06
C PHE A 92 1.25 12.73 4.84
N GLY A 93 1.33 13.98 4.39
CA GLY A 93 2.22 14.41 3.32
C GLY A 93 1.51 15.04 2.15
N GLU A 94 1.78 14.56 0.94
CA GLU A 94 1.26 15.12 -0.31
C GLU A 94 0.56 14.05 -1.15
N HIS A 95 -0.18 14.49 -2.18
CA HIS A 95 -0.80 13.59 -3.17
C HIS A 95 0.22 12.62 -3.77
N THR A 96 -0.17 11.36 -3.99
CA THR A 96 0.69 10.32 -4.58
C THR A 96 0.89 10.54 -6.08
N GLN A 97 1.75 9.74 -6.71
CA GLN A 97 2.12 9.93 -8.12
C GLN A 97 0.95 9.69 -9.10
N GLY A 98 -0.04 8.89 -8.74
CA GLY A 98 -1.19 8.62 -9.60
C GLY A 98 -0.97 7.51 -10.63
N ILE A 99 -0.17 6.51 -10.30
CA ILE A 99 0.06 5.31 -11.12
C ILE A 99 -0.32 4.03 -10.37
N SER A 100 -1.43 4.09 -9.65
CA SER A 100 -2.02 3.00 -8.86
C SER A 100 -2.73 1.99 -9.76
N THR A 101 -1.94 1.32 -10.62
CA THR A 101 -2.45 0.41 -11.65
C THR A 101 -1.66 -0.88 -11.71
N ALA A 102 -2.35 -1.98 -12.02
CA ALA A 102 -1.73 -3.25 -12.36
C ALA A 102 -1.34 -3.26 -13.84
N ASN A 103 -0.12 -3.72 -14.14
CA ASN A 103 0.38 -3.80 -15.50
C ASN A 103 0.81 -5.22 -15.83
N ASP A 104 0.55 -5.65 -17.06
CA ASP A 104 1.06 -6.89 -17.61
C ASP A 104 2.12 -6.61 -18.69
N ILE A 105 3.02 -7.58 -18.88
CA ILE A 105 4.10 -7.48 -19.88
C ILE A 105 3.78 -8.36 -21.08
N ILE A 106 3.39 -7.72 -22.16
CA ILE A 106 3.03 -8.40 -23.40
C ILE A 106 4.24 -8.44 -24.34
N LYS A 107 4.60 -9.65 -24.82
CA LYS A 107 5.62 -9.83 -25.85
C LYS A 107 5.01 -9.56 -27.22
N LEU A 108 5.63 -8.67 -27.99
CA LEU A 108 5.24 -8.34 -29.34
C LEU A 108 5.95 -9.25 -30.38
N SER A 109 5.40 -9.31 -31.58
CA SER A 109 5.91 -10.20 -32.66
C SER A 109 7.31 -9.85 -33.17
N ASP A 110 7.76 -8.62 -32.95
CA ASP A 110 9.11 -8.14 -33.29
C ASP A 110 10.13 -8.39 -32.15
N GLY A 111 9.71 -9.01 -31.05
CA GLY A 111 10.53 -9.28 -29.87
C GLY A 111 10.55 -8.16 -28.82
N ALA A 112 9.92 -7.02 -29.07
CA ALA A 112 9.73 -5.96 -28.07
C ALA A 112 8.80 -6.41 -26.93
N SER A 113 8.82 -5.67 -25.84
CA SER A 113 7.88 -5.87 -24.71
C SER A 113 7.08 -4.59 -24.50
N MET A 114 5.79 -4.75 -24.31
CA MET A 114 4.88 -3.65 -23.97
C MET A 114 4.35 -3.86 -22.56
N ALA A 115 4.51 -2.86 -21.69
CA ALA A 115 3.80 -2.81 -20.43
C ALA A 115 2.40 -2.22 -20.67
N LEU A 116 1.37 -3.03 -20.44
CA LEU A 116 -0.02 -2.62 -20.64
C LEU A 116 -0.71 -2.55 -19.29
N THR A 117 -1.36 -1.43 -19.01
CA THR A 117 -2.25 -1.31 -17.85
C THR A 117 -3.47 -2.19 -18.06
N ILE A 118 -3.68 -3.14 -17.17
CA ILE A 118 -4.76 -4.11 -17.22
C ILE A 118 -5.76 -3.97 -16.06
N GLY A 119 -5.42 -3.23 -15.02
CA GLY A 119 -6.28 -3.08 -13.86
C GLY A 119 -5.96 -1.86 -13.02
N VAL A 120 -6.81 -1.59 -12.05
CA VAL A 120 -6.75 -0.47 -11.12
C VAL A 120 -6.69 -1.02 -9.70
N ASP A 121 -5.88 -0.39 -8.86
CA ASP A 121 -5.81 -0.70 -7.44
C ASP A 121 -7.04 -0.16 -6.70
N ALA A 122 -7.57 -0.95 -5.77
CA ALA A 122 -8.61 -0.54 -4.84
C ALA A 122 -8.26 -0.92 -3.41
N ASP A 123 -8.79 -0.18 -2.46
CA ASP A 123 -8.62 -0.50 -1.04
C ASP A 123 -9.63 -1.56 -0.57
N ARG A 124 -9.49 -2.00 0.68
CA ARG A 124 -10.35 -3.00 1.32
C ARG A 124 -11.84 -2.59 1.43
N THR A 125 -12.20 -1.37 1.05
CA THR A 125 -13.59 -0.91 0.97
C THR A 125 -14.14 -0.93 -0.45
N GLY A 126 -13.31 -1.30 -1.44
CA GLY A 126 -13.63 -1.32 -2.86
C GLY A 126 -13.47 0.05 -3.55
N ARG A 127 -12.90 1.05 -2.87
CA ARG A 127 -12.62 2.35 -3.48
C ARG A 127 -11.42 2.25 -4.41
N GLN A 128 -11.62 2.55 -5.69
CA GLN A 128 -10.59 2.54 -6.72
C GLN A 128 -9.78 3.84 -6.74
N TYR A 129 -8.51 3.75 -7.15
CA TYR A 129 -7.54 4.83 -7.18
C TYR A 129 -6.91 4.96 -8.59
N LEU A 130 -7.59 5.69 -9.48
CA LEU A 130 -7.14 5.87 -10.88
C LEU A 130 -6.03 6.90 -11.03
N GLU A 131 -6.03 7.93 -10.20
CA GLU A 131 -5.14 9.09 -10.29
C GLU A 131 -4.37 9.33 -8.98
N GLY A 132 -4.12 8.26 -8.20
CA GLY A 132 -3.53 8.37 -6.89
C GLY A 132 -4.53 8.85 -5.83
N PHE A 133 -4.01 9.37 -4.72
CA PHE A 133 -4.85 9.82 -3.62
C PHE A 133 -4.15 10.82 -2.70
N ASP A 134 -4.99 11.63 -2.03
CA ASP A 134 -4.56 12.62 -1.05
C ASP A 134 -4.32 12.01 0.33
N PRO A 135 -3.40 12.59 1.14
CA PRO A 135 -3.29 12.26 2.55
C PRO A 135 -4.52 12.74 3.34
N ASP A 136 -4.65 12.28 4.57
CA ASP A 136 -5.66 12.81 5.52
C ASP A 136 -5.23 14.15 6.11
N GLU A 137 -3.92 14.41 6.12
CA GLU A 137 -3.30 15.67 6.55
C GLU A 137 -2.24 16.08 5.56
N GLU A 138 -2.56 17.11 4.76
CA GLU A 138 -1.65 17.63 3.76
C GLU A 138 -0.54 18.45 4.42
N ILE A 139 0.71 18.05 4.17
CA ILE A 139 1.92 18.71 4.67
C ILE A 139 2.96 18.71 3.55
N HIS A 140 3.35 19.89 3.09
CA HIS A 140 4.37 20.02 2.06
C HIS A 140 5.78 19.95 2.64
N SER A 141 6.60 19.02 2.15
CA SER A 141 8.02 18.89 2.52
C SER A 141 8.96 19.60 1.55
N GLY A 142 8.45 20.07 0.40
CA GLY A 142 9.24 20.64 -0.68
C GLY A 142 9.98 19.55 -1.49
N ASP A 143 10.93 19.99 -2.35
CA ASP A 143 11.62 19.10 -3.29
C ASP A 143 12.84 18.40 -2.72
N GLN A 144 13.30 18.79 -1.56
CA GLN A 144 14.51 18.29 -0.93
C GLN A 144 14.21 17.16 0.04
N ILE A 145 15.10 16.16 0.05
CA ILE A 145 15.10 15.16 1.13
C ILE A 145 15.70 15.84 2.35
N LEU A 146 14.88 16.02 3.38
CA LEU A 146 15.28 16.65 4.62
C LEU A 146 15.75 15.59 5.63
N PRO A 147 16.68 15.94 6.55
CA PRO A 147 16.94 15.12 7.73
C PRO A 147 15.68 14.92 8.56
N ASP A 148 15.54 13.79 9.25
CA ASP A 148 14.34 13.40 10.01
C ASP A 148 13.90 14.48 11.01
N ASP A 149 14.83 15.15 11.66
CA ASP A 149 14.56 16.23 12.63
C ASP A 149 14.02 17.52 11.98
N GLN A 150 14.17 17.66 10.66
CA GLN A 150 13.70 18.80 9.87
C GLN A 150 12.48 18.48 9.00
N ASP A 151 12.13 17.19 8.84
CA ASP A 151 11.00 16.77 8.02
C ASP A 151 9.66 17.16 8.68
N PRO A 152 8.88 18.08 8.06
CA PRO A 152 7.60 18.51 8.61
C PRO A 152 6.54 17.41 8.58
N VAL A 153 6.59 16.50 7.59
CA VAL A 153 5.65 15.36 7.45
C VAL A 153 5.86 14.37 8.58
N LEU A 154 7.12 13.97 8.81
CA LEU A 154 7.49 13.10 9.92
C LEU A 154 7.10 13.73 11.27
N ARG A 155 7.32 15.02 11.44
CA ARG A 155 6.94 15.75 12.67
C ARG A 155 5.43 15.71 12.91
N GLY A 156 4.62 15.98 11.88
CA GLY A 156 3.15 15.90 11.96
C GLY A 156 2.68 14.51 12.35
N ALA A 157 3.23 13.48 11.72
CA ALA A 157 2.94 12.07 12.02
C ALA A 157 3.28 11.69 13.48
N LEU A 158 4.47 12.06 13.96
CA LEU A 158 4.91 11.81 15.34
C LEU A 158 4.03 12.53 16.37
N GLN A 159 3.62 13.77 16.09
CA GLN A 159 2.69 14.51 16.95
C GLN A 159 1.33 13.81 17.05
N TRP A 160 0.82 13.31 15.94
CA TRP A 160 -0.44 12.55 15.95
C TRP A 160 -0.30 11.24 16.73
N LEU A 161 0.75 10.45 16.49
CA LEU A 161 1.01 9.19 17.21
C LEU A 161 1.12 9.40 18.72
N SER A 162 1.81 10.46 19.17
CA SER A 162 1.97 10.75 20.59
C SER A 162 0.63 11.04 21.29
N ARG A 163 -0.28 11.77 20.63
CA ARG A 163 -1.62 12.07 21.16
C ARG A 163 -2.54 10.86 21.17
N ALA A 164 -2.40 9.98 20.18
CA ALA A 164 -3.25 8.79 20.03
C ALA A 164 -2.88 7.67 21.04
N THR A 165 -1.68 7.71 21.61
CA THR A 165 -1.22 6.73 22.63
C THR A 165 -1.73 7.05 24.03
N ILE A 166 -2.22 8.26 24.28
CA ILE A 166 -2.68 8.73 25.63
C ILE A 166 -4.18 8.46 25.87
N ARG A 167 -4.89 7.95 24.88
CA ARG A 167 -6.32 7.59 24.97
C ARG A 167 -6.52 6.07 24.96
#